data_e094c92165c421436eb17b4dda285389
#
_entry.id   e094c92165c421436eb17b4dda285389
#
_cell.length_a   1.000
_cell.length_b   1.000
_cell.length_c   1.000
_cell.angle_alpha   90.00
_cell.angle_beta   90.00
_cell.angle_gamma   90.00
#
_symmetry.space_group_name_H-M   'P 1'
#
loop_
_entity.id
_entity.type
_entity.pdbx_description
1 polymer ?
#
loop_
_entity_poly.entity_id
_entity_poly.type
_entity_poly.pdbx_seq_one_letter_code
_entity_poly.pdbx_strand_id
1 'polypeptide(L)'
;MKSLTIFFDARCGLCNRFRRWLMTRPARVSIRFIPYDSEEALRLFPRIREVRADQDVVVLADDGRWWQGTGAWLTCLWATRDYSAWSYRLAAPALQPWVIKVINLISENRLRLSTLLRLRGDDELAGYLRQTPDPVCTDGGCGLPPALPRVSLPEPLTPAQR
;
A
#
# COMPACT_ATOMS: atom_id res chain seq x y z
N MET A 1 -15.64 0.75 -16.78
CA MET A 1 -14.53 0.71 -15.85
C MET A 1 -13.87 -0.66 -15.94
N LYS A 2 -12.70 -0.73 -16.58
CA LYS A 2 -11.94 -1.97 -16.82
C LYS A 2 -10.65 -2.00 -16.01
N SER A 3 -10.11 -0.82 -15.66
CA SER A 3 -8.90 -0.70 -14.87
C SER A 3 -8.96 0.43 -13.85
N LEU A 4 -8.20 0.27 -12.77
CA LEU A 4 -8.01 1.24 -11.70
C LEU A 4 -6.52 1.48 -11.50
N THR A 5 -6.14 2.75 -11.41
CA THR A 5 -4.83 3.19 -10.97
C THR A 5 -4.95 3.73 -9.54
N ILE A 6 -4.21 3.15 -8.62
CA ILE A 6 -4.21 3.52 -7.20
C ILE A 6 -2.91 4.26 -6.90
N PHE A 7 -3.03 5.53 -6.53
CA PHE A 7 -1.90 6.33 -6.09
C PHE A 7 -1.72 6.16 -4.58
N PHE A 8 -0.52 5.83 -4.15
CA PHE A 8 -0.21 5.53 -2.76
C PHE A 8 1.11 6.17 -2.32
N ASP A 9 1.30 6.31 -1.02
CA ASP A 9 2.55 6.77 -0.44
C ASP A 9 3.50 5.58 -0.22
N ALA A 10 4.59 5.52 -0.99
CA ALA A 10 5.59 4.46 -0.91
C ALA A 10 6.35 4.46 0.44
N ARG A 11 6.42 5.60 1.13
CA ARG A 11 7.05 5.73 2.45
C ARG A 11 6.17 5.22 3.58
N CYS A 12 4.88 5.11 3.36
CA CYS A 12 3.93 4.64 4.35
C CYS A 12 3.87 3.11 4.39
N GLY A 13 4.38 2.49 5.45
CA GLY A 13 4.35 1.04 5.63
C GLY A 13 2.93 0.46 5.66
N LEU A 14 1.95 1.19 6.19
CA LEU A 14 0.54 0.80 6.16
C LEU A 14 -0.01 0.76 4.73
N CYS A 15 0.33 1.77 3.91
CA CYS A 15 -0.07 1.82 2.50
C CYS A 15 0.53 0.66 1.70
N ASN A 16 1.79 0.34 1.96
CA ASN A 16 2.47 -0.82 1.36
C ASN A 16 1.85 -2.15 1.79
N ARG A 17 1.46 -2.28 3.06
CA ARG A 17 0.74 -3.45 3.55
C ARG A 17 -0.61 -3.61 2.86
N PHE A 18 -1.36 -2.52 2.72
CA PHE A 18 -2.63 -2.51 2.00
C PHE A 18 -2.44 -2.87 0.53
N ARG A 19 -1.44 -2.30 -0.15
CA ARG A 19 -1.09 -2.64 -1.54
C ARG A 19 -0.85 -4.15 -1.69
N ARG A 20 0.03 -4.73 -0.86
CA ARG A 20 0.33 -6.17 -0.90
C ARG A 20 -0.93 -7.01 -0.68
N TRP A 21 -1.73 -6.65 0.32
CA TRP A 21 -2.98 -7.33 0.59
C TRP A 21 -3.92 -7.28 -0.62
N LEU A 22 -4.10 -6.12 -1.24
CA LEU A 22 -4.99 -5.97 -2.38
C LEU A 22 -4.51 -6.75 -3.60
N MET A 23 -3.20 -6.79 -3.84
CA MET A 23 -2.59 -7.56 -4.95
C MET A 23 -2.72 -9.07 -4.79
N THR A 24 -2.92 -9.58 -3.58
CA THR A 24 -3.14 -11.02 -3.33
C THR A 24 -4.60 -11.44 -3.51
N ARG A 25 -5.51 -10.49 -3.77
CA ARG A 25 -6.93 -10.78 -3.91
C ARG A 25 -7.34 -10.95 -5.37
N PRO A 26 -8.29 -11.87 -5.66
CA PRO A 26 -8.84 -11.97 -7.00
C PRO A 26 -9.56 -10.67 -7.35
N ALA A 27 -9.05 -9.96 -8.35
CA ALA A 27 -9.58 -8.69 -8.79
C ALA A 27 -10.68 -8.86 -9.85
N ARG A 28 -11.63 -7.94 -9.87
CA ARG A 28 -12.69 -7.82 -10.88
C ARG A 28 -12.26 -6.97 -12.07
N VAL A 29 -11.32 -6.07 -11.83
CA VAL A 29 -10.75 -5.12 -12.78
C VAL A 29 -9.23 -5.15 -12.67
N SER A 30 -8.53 -4.73 -13.70
CA SER A 30 -7.07 -4.58 -13.63
C SER A 30 -6.70 -3.50 -12.61
N ILE A 31 -5.79 -3.80 -11.69
CA ILE A 31 -5.35 -2.85 -10.65
C ILE A 31 -3.87 -2.56 -10.85
N ARG A 32 -3.54 -1.28 -10.89
CA ARG A 32 -2.18 -0.76 -10.99
C ARG A 32 -1.90 0.17 -9.82
N PHE A 33 -0.71 0.03 -9.23
CA PHE A 33 -0.25 0.89 -8.15
C PHE A 33 0.88 1.80 -8.62
N ILE A 34 0.77 3.09 -8.33
CA ILE A 34 1.77 4.10 -8.71
C ILE A 34 2.05 4.97 -7.46
N PRO A 35 3.33 5.18 -7.10
CA PRO A 35 3.66 6.15 -6.05
C PRO A 35 3.16 7.54 -6.44
N TYR A 36 2.48 8.23 -5.52
CA TYR A 36 1.84 9.52 -5.82
C TYR A 36 2.84 10.63 -6.19
N ASP A 37 4.07 10.53 -5.70
CA ASP A 37 5.15 11.49 -5.92
C ASP A 37 6.00 11.19 -7.17
N SER A 38 5.65 10.16 -7.94
CA SER A 38 6.36 9.79 -9.17
C SER A 38 5.99 10.70 -10.35
N GLU A 39 6.92 10.82 -11.32
CA GLU A 39 6.63 11.52 -12.59
C GLU A 39 5.48 10.86 -13.37
N GLU A 40 5.33 9.56 -13.24
CA GLU A 40 4.26 8.82 -13.88
C GLU A 40 2.89 9.22 -13.30
N ALA A 41 2.79 9.40 -11.97
CA ALA A 41 1.58 9.89 -11.33
C ALA A 41 1.19 11.28 -11.85
N LEU A 42 2.16 12.19 -11.99
CA LEU A 42 1.94 13.53 -12.54
C LEU A 42 1.47 13.52 -13.99
N ARG A 43 2.02 12.61 -14.80
CA ARG A 43 1.61 12.47 -16.21
C ARG A 43 0.20 11.93 -16.35
N LEU A 44 -0.17 10.93 -15.54
CA LEU A 44 -1.49 10.30 -15.60
C LEU A 44 -2.59 11.13 -14.95
N PHE A 45 -2.25 11.82 -13.86
CA PHE A 45 -3.18 12.63 -13.11
C PHE A 45 -2.50 13.94 -12.65
N PRO A 46 -2.44 14.97 -13.50
CA PRO A 46 -1.73 16.25 -13.20
C PRO A 46 -2.21 16.90 -11.90
N ARG A 47 -3.48 16.67 -11.51
CA ARG A 47 -4.06 17.19 -10.27
C ARG A 47 -3.64 16.43 -9.01
N ILE A 48 -2.76 15.43 -9.12
CA ILE A 48 -2.34 14.60 -7.97
C ILE A 48 -1.73 15.44 -6.84
N ARG A 49 -1.12 16.58 -7.17
CA ARG A 49 -0.55 17.51 -6.18
C ARG A 49 -1.59 18.41 -5.50
N GLU A 50 -2.73 18.64 -6.14
CA GLU A 50 -3.82 19.44 -5.60
C GLU A 50 -4.67 18.62 -4.63
N VAL A 51 -4.81 17.33 -4.91
CA VAL A 51 -5.47 16.38 -4.03
C VAL A 51 -4.46 15.89 -2.99
N ARG A 52 -4.91 15.74 -1.74
CA ARG A 52 -4.05 15.34 -0.61
C ARG A 52 -3.62 13.88 -0.69
N ALA A 53 -2.96 13.49 -1.80
CA ALA A 53 -2.47 12.14 -2.04
C ALA A 53 -1.35 11.72 -1.06
N ASP A 54 -0.75 12.71 -0.41
CA ASP A 54 0.18 12.54 0.73
C ASP A 54 -0.53 12.08 2.00
N GLN A 55 -1.83 12.22 2.11
CA GLN A 55 -2.61 11.89 3.31
C GLN A 55 -3.62 10.77 3.07
N ASP A 56 -4.17 10.68 1.87
CA ASP A 56 -5.20 9.73 1.50
C ASP A 56 -4.82 8.93 0.25
N VAL A 57 -5.40 7.74 0.15
CA VAL A 57 -5.38 6.98 -1.09
C VAL A 57 -6.21 7.68 -2.15
N VAL A 58 -5.68 7.80 -3.36
CA VAL A 58 -6.40 8.32 -4.53
C VAL A 58 -6.51 7.20 -5.56
N VAL A 59 -7.69 7.03 -6.12
CA VAL A 59 -7.99 6.03 -7.15
C VAL A 59 -8.50 6.73 -8.40
N LEU A 60 -7.92 6.41 -9.55
CA LEU A 60 -8.30 6.88 -10.87
C LEU A 60 -8.77 5.70 -11.71
N ALA A 61 -9.94 5.80 -12.34
CA ALA A 61 -10.44 4.82 -13.28
C ALA A 61 -10.06 5.17 -14.74
N ASP A 62 -10.09 4.17 -15.60
CA ASP A 62 -9.85 4.30 -17.05
C ASP A 62 -10.84 5.22 -17.79
N ASP A 63 -11.98 5.50 -17.17
CA ASP A 63 -13.00 6.41 -17.70
C ASP A 63 -12.85 7.86 -17.17
N GLY A 64 -11.76 8.16 -16.45
CA GLY A 64 -11.44 9.48 -15.92
C GLY A 64 -12.11 9.82 -14.59
N ARG A 65 -12.99 8.97 -14.06
CA ARG A 65 -13.52 9.14 -12.70
C ARG A 65 -12.44 8.90 -11.66
N TRP A 66 -12.47 9.66 -10.60
CA TRP A 66 -11.51 9.50 -9.52
C TRP A 66 -12.16 9.64 -8.14
N TRP A 67 -11.56 9.02 -7.15
CA TRP A 67 -12.01 9.01 -5.76
C TRP A 67 -10.83 9.24 -4.82
N GLN A 68 -11.13 9.85 -3.69
CA GLN A 68 -10.18 10.08 -2.60
C GLN A 68 -10.80 9.68 -1.26
N GLY A 69 -9.97 9.40 -0.27
CA GLY A 69 -10.40 9.07 1.09
C GLY A 69 -11.35 7.87 1.13
N THR A 70 -12.48 8.01 1.80
CA THR A 70 -13.48 6.93 1.96
C THR A 70 -13.93 6.34 0.62
N GLY A 71 -14.17 7.20 -0.38
CA GLY A 71 -14.56 6.75 -1.72
C GLY A 71 -13.50 5.87 -2.38
N ALA A 72 -12.23 6.24 -2.24
CA ALA A 72 -11.11 5.45 -2.75
C ALA A 72 -11.02 4.07 -2.08
N TRP A 73 -11.15 4.01 -0.75
CA TRP A 73 -11.15 2.76 0.01
C TRP A 73 -12.29 1.83 -0.40
N LEU A 74 -13.51 2.37 -0.52
CA LEU A 74 -14.67 1.60 -0.97
C LEU A 74 -14.52 1.10 -2.40
N THR A 75 -13.92 1.92 -3.29
CA THR A 75 -13.63 1.52 -4.67
C THR A 75 -12.59 0.40 -4.73
N CYS A 76 -11.56 0.44 -3.87
CA CYS A 76 -10.59 -0.64 -3.75
C CYS A 76 -11.25 -1.96 -3.30
N LEU A 77 -12.14 -1.92 -2.30
CA LEU A 77 -12.90 -3.09 -1.86
C LEU A 77 -13.80 -3.62 -2.98
N TRP A 78 -14.50 -2.72 -3.68
CA TRP A 78 -15.34 -3.08 -4.82
C TRP A 78 -14.54 -3.78 -5.93
N ALA A 79 -13.30 -3.35 -6.16
CA ALA A 79 -12.44 -3.93 -7.19
C ALA A 79 -12.03 -5.39 -6.91
N THR A 80 -12.19 -5.87 -5.69
CA THR A 80 -11.96 -7.27 -5.33
C THR A 80 -13.24 -8.10 -5.46
N ARG A 81 -13.09 -9.40 -5.80
CA ARG A 81 -14.24 -10.31 -5.87
C ARG A 81 -14.79 -10.63 -4.49
N ASP A 82 -13.91 -10.85 -3.52
CA ASP A 82 -14.26 -11.33 -2.18
C ASP A 82 -14.94 -10.25 -1.32
N TYR A 83 -14.57 -8.98 -1.52
CA TYR A 83 -15.04 -7.87 -0.68
C TYR A 83 -15.99 -6.92 -1.38
N SER A 84 -16.38 -7.19 -2.62
CA SER A 84 -17.29 -6.30 -3.36
C SER A 84 -18.65 -6.12 -2.69
N ALA A 85 -19.21 -7.16 -2.08
CA ALA A 85 -20.46 -7.07 -1.32
C ALA A 85 -20.32 -6.18 -0.08
N TRP A 86 -19.14 -6.20 0.58
CA TRP A 86 -18.84 -5.35 1.70
C TRP A 86 -18.75 -3.87 1.31
N SER A 87 -18.21 -3.56 0.12
CA SER A 87 -18.15 -2.17 -0.35
C SER A 87 -19.55 -1.53 -0.42
N TYR A 88 -20.55 -2.26 -0.91
CA TYR A 88 -21.94 -1.78 -0.96
C TYR A 88 -22.55 -1.64 0.43
N ARG A 89 -22.29 -2.60 1.34
CA ARG A 89 -22.78 -2.52 2.72
C ARG A 89 -22.20 -1.33 3.46
N LEU A 90 -20.89 -1.10 3.33
CA LEU A 90 -20.19 0.01 3.97
C LEU A 90 -20.54 1.37 3.34
N ALA A 91 -20.98 1.40 2.07
CA ALA A 91 -21.49 2.59 1.42
C ALA A 91 -22.95 2.93 1.82
N ALA A 92 -23.64 2.02 2.54
CA ALA A 92 -25.01 2.26 2.97
C ALA A 92 -25.12 3.51 3.88
N PRO A 93 -26.16 4.34 3.73
CA PRO A 93 -26.31 5.61 4.49
C PRO A 93 -26.22 5.43 6.01
N ALA A 94 -26.70 4.29 6.53
CA ALA A 94 -26.65 3.99 7.97
C ALA A 94 -25.24 3.78 8.52
N LEU A 95 -24.34 3.21 7.72
CA LEU A 95 -22.95 2.90 8.13
C LEU A 95 -21.94 3.95 7.66
N GLN A 96 -22.28 4.72 6.65
CA GLN A 96 -21.39 5.71 6.04
C GLN A 96 -20.73 6.67 7.05
N PRO A 97 -21.43 7.26 8.04
CA PRO A 97 -20.80 8.16 9.00
C PRO A 97 -19.70 7.48 9.83
N TRP A 98 -19.91 6.23 10.21
CA TRP A 98 -18.93 5.44 10.95
C TRP A 98 -17.73 5.07 10.09
N VAL A 99 -17.98 4.66 8.84
CA VAL A 99 -16.91 4.32 7.87
C VAL A 99 -16.02 5.53 7.62
N ILE A 100 -16.62 6.72 7.42
CA ILE A 100 -15.87 7.97 7.25
C ILE A 100 -14.98 8.25 8.47
N LYS A 101 -15.53 8.16 9.70
CA LYS A 101 -14.76 8.39 10.92
C LYS A 101 -13.58 7.42 11.05
N VAL A 102 -13.81 6.14 10.80
CA VAL A 102 -12.75 5.11 10.89
C VAL A 102 -11.67 5.34 9.85
N ILE A 103 -12.05 5.63 8.61
CA ILE A 103 -11.08 5.86 7.52
C ILE A 103 -10.28 7.14 7.78
N ASN A 104 -10.92 8.24 8.19
CA ASN A 104 -10.22 9.47 8.54
C ASN A 104 -9.25 9.24 9.70
N LEU A 105 -9.66 8.53 10.74
CA LEU A 105 -8.77 8.19 11.85
C LEU A 105 -7.55 7.39 11.40
N ILE A 106 -7.73 6.44 10.50
CA ILE A 106 -6.63 5.66 9.91
C ILE A 106 -5.73 6.56 9.05
N SER A 107 -6.32 7.39 8.17
CA SER A 107 -5.58 8.29 7.28
C SER A 107 -4.75 9.31 8.06
N GLU A 108 -5.33 9.96 9.06
CA GLU A 108 -4.65 10.95 9.90
C GLU A 108 -3.53 10.34 10.75
N ASN A 109 -3.68 9.10 11.19
CA ASN A 109 -2.72 8.43 12.06
C ASN A 109 -1.87 7.37 11.34
N ARG A 110 -1.94 7.28 10.00
CA ARG A 110 -1.31 6.21 9.22
C ARG A 110 0.20 6.06 9.45
N LEU A 111 0.92 7.16 9.60
CA LEU A 111 2.38 7.12 9.87
C LEU A 111 2.64 6.62 11.29
N ARG A 112 1.87 7.09 12.28
CA ARG A 112 1.95 6.62 13.67
C ARG A 112 1.58 5.14 13.76
N LEU A 113 0.51 4.72 13.08
CA LEU A 113 0.11 3.32 12.99
C LEU A 113 1.18 2.47 12.29
N SER A 114 1.78 2.98 11.22
CA SER A 114 2.88 2.31 10.53
C SER A 114 4.06 2.07 11.48
N THR A 115 4.47 3.09 12.24
CA THR A 115 5.55 2.98 13.22
C THR A 115 5.18 2.04 14.38
N LEU A 116 3.98 2.18 14.94
CA LEU A 116 3.50 1.34 16.03
C LEU A 116 3.42 -0.14 15.64
N LEU A 117 2.96 -0.42 14.43
CA LEU A 117 2.87 -1.78 13.88
C LEU A 117 4.19 -2.28 13.29
N ARG A 118 5.26 -1.48 13.39
CA ARG A 118 6.59 -1.79 12.81
C ARG A 118 6.53 -2.16 11.33
N LEU A 119 5.66 -1.48 10.57
CA LEU A 119 5.52 -1.69 9.14
C LEU A 119 6.60 -0.88 8.40
N ARG A 120 7.37 -1.55 7.55
CA ARG A 120 8.42 -0.91 6.75
C ARG A 120 7.86 -0.33 5.47
N GLY A 121 8.34 0.87 5.10
CA GLY A 121 8.10 1.48 3.80
C GLY A 121 9.02 0.89 2.73
N ASP A 122 8.69 1.12 1.46
CA ASP A 122 9.53 0.66 0.33
C ASP A 122 10.89 1.40 0.31
N ASP A 123 10.95 2.66 0.78
CA ASP A 123 12.19 3.43 0.87
C ASP A 123 13.20 2.83 1.85
N GLU A 124 12.73 2.30 2.99
CA GLU A 124 13.57 1.65 3.98
C GLU A 124 14.16 0.36 3.40
N LEU A 125 13.35 -0.40 2.64
CA LEU A 125 13.80 -1.60 1.96
C LEU A 125 14.80 -1.27 0.84
N ALA A 126 14.53 -0.22 0.04
CA ALA A 126 15.43 0.27 -0.99
C ALA A 126 16.76 0.75 -0.40
N GLY A 127 16.72 1.43 0.75
CA GLY A 127 17.91 1.83 1.50
C GLY A 127 18.76 0.63 1.93
N TYR A 128 18.11 -0.42 2.42
CA TYR A 128 18.78 -1.67 2.80
C TYR A 128 19.41 -2.37 1.59
N LEU A 129 18.71 -2.45 0.46
CA LEU A 129 19.21 -3.07 -0.77
C LEU A 129 20.39 -2.30 -1.37
N ARG A 130 20.41 -0.97 -1.28
CA ARG A 130 21.55 -0.15 -1.74
C ARG A 130 22.81 -0.33 -0.88
N GLN A 131 22.67 -0.73 0.38
CA GLN A 131 23.78 -1.00 1.29
C GLN A 131 24.31 -2.44 1.13
N THR A 132 23.57 -3.31 0.44
CA THR A 132 24.01 -4.66 0.14
C THR A 132 24.94 -4.56 -1.08
N PRO A 133 26.22 -4.98 -1.00
CA PRO A 133 27.11 -4.94 -2.15
C PRO A 133 26.53 -5.79 -3.29
N ASP A 134 26.61 -5.26 -4.51
CA ASP A 134 26.18 -5.98 -5.69
C ASP A 134 26.93 -7.33 -5.78
N PRO A 135 26.23 -8.42 -6.15
CA PRO A 135 26.90 -9.69 -6.36
C PRO A 135 27.94 -9.52 -7.47
N VAL A 136 29.20 -9.68 -7.14
CA VAL A 136 30.30 -9.63 -8.11
C VAL A 136 30.24 -10.90 -8.93
N CYS A 137 29.77 -10.75 -10.18
CA CYS A 137 29.83 -11.84 -11.16
C CYS A 137 31.25 -11.86 -11.77
N THR A 138 32.08 -12.79 -11.35
CA THR A 138 33.38 -13.08 -11.98
C THR A 138 33.24 -14.35 -12.79
N ASP A 139 33.64 -14.27 -14.06
CA ASP A 139 33.87 -15.39 -14.98
C ASP A 139 32.80 -16.49 -15.03
N GLY A 140 31.56 -16.08 -15.37
CA GLY A 140 30.49 -17.02 -15.74
C GLY A 140 29.75 -17.69 -14.59
N GLY A 141 30.05 -17.34 -13.33
CA GLY A 141 29.30 -17.77 -12.15
C GLY A 141 28.90 -16.57 -11.30
N CYS A 142 27.60 -16.32 -11.13
CA CYS A 142 27.10 -15.43 -10.07
C CYS A 142 27.20 -16.18 -8.74
N GLY A 143 28.30 -15.98 -8.00
CA GLY A 143 28.42 -16.47 -6.63
C GLY A 143 27.36 -15.77 -5.75
N LEU A 144 26.57 -16.55 -5.04
CA LEU A 144 25.74 -16.00 -3.94
C LEU A 144 26.67 -15.27 -2.98
N PRO A 145 26.35 -14.04 -2.55
CA PRO A 145 27.11 -13.35 -1.53
C PRO A 145 27.25 -14.25 -0.29
N PRO A 146 28.36 -14.16 0.45
CA PRO A 146 28.52 -14.93 1.68
C PRO A 146 27.30 -14.68 2.55
N ALA A 147 26.75 -15.76 3.11
CA ALA A 147 25.49 -15.79 3.83
C ALA A 147 25.29 -14.52 4.66
N LEU A 148 24.18 -13.81 4.39
CA LEU A 148 23.77 -12.66 5.18
C LEU A 148 23.89 -12.99 6.67
N PRO A 149 24.42 -12.07 7.50
CA PRO A 149 24.45 -12.28 8.94
C PRO A 149 23.04 -12.68 9.37
N ARG A 150 22.93 -13.82 10.04
CA ARG A 150 21.64 -14.32 10.54
C ARG A 150 21.08 -13.21 11.42
N VAL A 151 20.05 -12.54 10.92
CA VAL A 151 19.21 -11.69 11.75
C VAL A 151 18.64 -12.63 12.80
N SER A 152 19.13 -12.51 14.03
CA SER A 152 18.59 -13.23 15.18
C SER A 152 17.12 -12.86 15.27
N LEU A 153 16.25 -13.76 14.89
CA LEU A 153 14.83 -13.61 15.16
C LEU A 153 14.71 -13.51 16.69
N PRO A 154 13.97 -12.52 17.21
CA PRO A 154 13.68 -12.50 18.65
C PRO A 154 13.07 -13.85 19.03
N GLU A 155 13.63 -14.46 20.07
CA GLU A 155 13.13 -15.72 20.58
C GLU A 155 11.62 -15.64 20.86
N PRO A 156 10.86 -16.68 20.52
CA PRO A 156 9.44 -16.72 20.86
C PRO A 156 9.30 -16.63 22.41
N LEU A 157 8.50 -15.66 22.86
CA LEU A 157 8.20 -15.48 24.29
C LEU A 157 7.77 -16.82 24.88
N THR A 158 8.50 -17.28 25.90
CA THR A 158 8.15 -18.49 26.63
C THR A 158 6.83 -18.33 27.37
N PRO A 159 6.05 -19.42 27.57
CA PRO A 159 4.71 -19.37 28.16
C PRO A 159 4.61 -18.77 29.57
N ALA A 160 5.74 -18.52 30.25
CA ALA A 160 5.81 -17.92 31.58
C ALA A 160 5.72 -16.39 31.60
N GLN A 161 5.62 -15.73 30.45
CA GLN A 161 5.54 -14.25 30.32
C GLN A 161 4.19 -13.75 29.78
N ARG A 162 3.15 -14.56 29.85
CA ARG A 162 1.78 -14.17 29.57
C ARG A 162 1.03 -13.80 30.84
#